data_30f11d991ab376adc07210804cdd5e6a
#
_entry.id   30f11d991ab376adc07210804cdd5e6a
#
_cell.length_a   1.000
_cell.length_b   1.000
_cell.length_c   1.000
_cell.angle_alpha   90.00
_cell.angle_beta   90.00
_cell.angle_gamma   90.00
#
_symmetry.space_group_name_H-M   'P 1'
#
loop_
_entity.id
_entity.type
_entity.pdbx_description
1 polymer ?
#
loop_
_entity_poly.entity_id
_entity_poly.type
_entity_poly.pdbx_seq_one_letter_code
_entity_poly.pdbx_strand_id
1 'polypeptide(L)'
;MIAKRRTKIVVSLGPSTDRAKAMSAMVEQGIDVVRLNMSHGSQDDHRRRVELVRDAAEKHGRSIGLLVDLQGPKIRIGEFVNGKIQLRNGKYFSIDSALGER
;
A
#
# COMPACT_ATOMS: atom_id res chain seq x y z
N MET A 1 -26.26 10.30 2.26
CA MET A 1 -25.63 10.90 3.45
C MET A 1 -24.94 9.82 4.24
N ILE A 2 -23.65 9.97 4.50
CA ILE A 2 -22.90 9.03 5.33
C ILE A 2 -23.14 9.39 6.79
N ALA A 3 -23.61 8.43 7.58
CA ALA A 3 -23.80 8.62 9.01
C ALA A 3 -22.49 9.05 9.69
N LYS A 4 -22.56 10.02 10.60
CA LYS A 4 -21.40 10.39 11.42
C LYS A 4 -20.99 9.21 12.30
N ARG A 5 -19.86 8.60 11.98
CA ARG A 5 -19.26 7.55 12.79
C ARG A 5 -18.21 8.13 13.73
N ARG A 6 -18.13 7.59 14.92
CA ARG A 6 -17.04 7.92 15.86
C ARG A 6 -15.74 7.23 15.48
N THR A 7 -15.85 6.00 14.96
CA THR A 7 -14.70 5.24 14.47
C THR A 7 -14.32 5.69 13.07
N LYS A 8 -13.05 6.01 12.89
CA LYS A 8 -12.47 6.34 11.57
C LYS A 8 -11.94 5.10 10.90
N ILE A 9 -12.08 5.05 9.58
CA ILE A 9 -11.58 3.94 8.75
C ILE A 9 -10.35 4.41 7.99
N VAL A 10 -9.22 3.73 8.24
CA VAL A 10 -7.96 3.92 7.52
C VAL A 10 -7.78 2.75 6.56
N VAL A 11 -7.56 3.04 5.29
CA VAL A 11 -7.36 2.03 4.24
C VAL A 11 -5.96 2.14 3.67
N SER A 12 -5.19 1.05 3.72
CA SER A 12 -3.90 0.98 3.03
C SER A 12 -4.11 0.74 1.54
N LEU A 13 -3.55 1.61 0.72
CA LEU A 13 -3.62 1.48 -0.74
C LEU A 13 -2.56 0.52 -1.26
N GLY A 14 -2.85 -0.13 -2.36
CA GLY A 14 -1.98 -1.09 -3.01
C GLY A 14 -2.53 -1.48 -4.38
N PRO A 15 -1.92 -2.48 -5.05
CA PRO A 15 -2.34 -2.88 -6.40
C PRO A 15 -3.82 -3.23 -6.54
N SER A 16 -4.43 -3.81 -5.52
CA SER A 16 -5.87 -4.16 -5.53
C SER A 16 -6.80 -2.95 -5.53
N THR A 17 -6.32 -1.78 -5.10
CA THR A 17 -7.09 -0.54 -5.03
C THR A 17 -6.71 0.48 -6.12
N ASP A 18 -5.79 0.14 -7.02
CA ASP A 18 -5.23 1.04 -8.04
C ASP A 18 -6.17 1.25 -9.25
N ARG A 19 -7.46 1.22 -9.04
CA ARG A 19 -8.49 1.46 -10.05
C ARG A 19 -9.43 2.57 -9.59
N ALA A 20 -9.74 3.49 -10.50
CA ALA A 20 -10.64 4.61 -10.22
C ALA A 20 -11.99 4.17 -9.66
N LYS A 21 -12.56 3.09 -10.21
CA LYS A 21 -13.83 2.53 -9.73
C LYS A 21 -13.75 2.01 -8.29
N ALA A 22 -12.66 1.32 -7.94
CA ALA A 22 -12.46 0.80 -6.57
C ALA A 22 -12.27 1.98 -5.60
N MET A 23 -11.47 2.96 -5.95
CA MET A 23 -11.24 4.14 -5.13
C MET A 23 -12.53 4.94 -4.89
N SER A 24 -13.30 5.17 -5.96
CA SER A 24 -14.59 5.85 -5.87
C SER A 24 -15.56 5.11 -4.94
N ALA A 25 -15.65 3.79 -5.06
CA ALA A 25 -16.51 2.97 -4.20
C ALA A 25 -16.10 3.03 -2.72
N MET A 26 -14.80 2.99 -2.43
CA MET A 26 -14.30 3.12 -1.06
C MET A 26 -14.63 4.48 -0.44
N VAL A 27 -14.45 5.56 -1.20
CA VAL A 27 -14.79 6.92 -0.74
C VAL A 27 -16.28 7.05 -0.51
N GLU A 28 -17.11 6.52 -1.40
CA GLU A 28 -18.56 6.50 -1.26
C GLU A 28 -19.01 5.73 -0.02
N GLN A 29 -18.36 4.60 0.29
CA GLN A 29 -18.65 3.80 1.48
C GLN A 29 -18.18 4.44 2.78
N GLY A 30 -17.41 5.50 2.72
CA GLY A 30 -17.12 6.35 3.88
C GLY A 30 -15.76 6.12 4.53
N ILE A 31 -14.73 5.76 3.78
CA ILE A 31 -13.37 5.79 4.32
C ILE A 31 -12.98 7.22 4.73
N ASP A 32 -12.13 7.36 5.71
CA ASP A 32 -11.73 8.64 6.27
C ASP A 32 -10.28 9.01 5.90
N VAL A 33 -9.40 8.02 5.89
CA VAL A 33 -7.97 8.20 5.64
C VAL A 33 -7.46 7.08 4.74
N VAL A 34 -6.61 7.41 3.80
CA VAL A 34 -5.84 6.44 3.04
C VAL A 34 -4.38 6.45 3.48
N ARG A 35 -3.80 5.26 3.59
CA ARG A 35 -2.40 5.05 3.95
C ARG A 35 -1.60 4.65 2.72
N LEU A 36 -0.51 5.39 2.47
CA LEU A 36 0.49 5.08 1.47
C LEU A 36 1.70 4.45 2.16
N ASN A 37 1.91 3.15 1.95
CA ASN A 37 3.05 2.45 2.52
C ASN A 37 4.29 2.65 1.64
N MET A 38 5.22 3.50 2.09
CA MET A 38 6.44 3.82 1.32
C MET A 38 7.48 2.70 1.33
N SER A 39 7.23 1.60 2.05
CA SER A 39 8.05 0.37 1.98
C SER A 39 7.75 -0.48 0.74
N HIS A 40 6.68 -0.20 0.01
CA HIS A 40 6.24 -0.92 -1.18
C HIS A 40 5.83 0.06 -2.28
N GLY A 41 6.03 -0.34 -3.52
CA GLY A 41 5.70 0.47 -4.69
C GLY A 41 6.76 1.54 -5.00
N SER A 42 6.66 2.11 -6.20
CA SER A 42 7.49 3.22 -6.65
C SER A 42 6.89 4.58 -6.26
N GLN A 43 7.67 5.65 -6.39
CA GLN A 43 7.15 7.01 -6.21
C GLN A 43 6.03 7.32 -7.20
N ASP A 44 6.11 6.82 -8.43
CA ASP A 44 5.06 7.02 -9.43
C ASP A 44 3.79 6.28 -9.09
N ASP A 45 3.88 5.07 -8.51
CA ASP A 45 2.71 4.35 -8.00
C ASP A 45 2.00 5.17 -6.91
N HIS A 46 2.76 5.71 -5.97
CA HIS A 46 2.19 6.51 -4.88
C HIS A 46 1.59 7.83 -5.39
N ARG A 47 2.23 8.47 -6.36
CA ARG A 47 1.69 9.69 -6.99
C ARG A 47 0.35 9.42 -7.66
N ARG A 48 0.25 8.36 -8.45
CA ARG A 48 -1.02 7.95 -9.10
C ARG A 48 -2.10 7.64 -8.08
N ARG A 49 -1.75 6.98 -6.97
CA ARG A 49 -2.71 6.70 -5.88
C ARG A 49 -3.25 7.97 -5.24
N VAL A 50 -2.39 8.94 -5.00
CA VAL A 50 -2.81 10.26 -4.48
C VAL A 50 -3.79 10.94 -5.44
N GLU A 51 -3.51 10.92 -6.74
CA GLU A 51 -4.40 11.49 -7.76
C GLU A 51 -5.76 10.79 -7.74
N LEU A 52 -5.79 9.46 -7.75
CA LEU A 52 -7.03 8.68 -7.66
C LEU A 52 -7.86 9.02 -6.43
N VAL A 53 -7.21 9.17 -5.27
CA VAL A 53 -7.89 9.54 -4.03
C VAL A 53 -8.48 10.94 -4.11
N ARG A 54 -7.72 11.91 -4.61
CA ARG A 54 -8.18 13.30 -4.74
C ARG A 54 -9.34 13.42 -5.70
N ASP A 55 -9.26 12.74 -6.85
CA ASP A 55 -10.34 12.73 -7.84
C ASP A 55 -11.63 12.11 -7.25
N ALA A 56 -11.49 11.00 -6.54
CA ALA A 56 -12.62 10.35 -5.90
C ALA A 56 -13.21 11.21 -4.77
N ALA A 57 -12.37 11.85 -3.97
CA ALA A 57 -12.78 12.74 -2.89
C ALA A 57 -13.55 13.94 -3.44
N GLU A 58 -13.07 14.56 -4.49
CA GLU A 58 -13.73 15.68 -5.16
C GLU A 58 -15.09 15.25 -5.75
N LYS A 59 -15.12 14.12 -6.46
CA LYS A 59 -16.35 13.58 -7.05
C LYS A 59 -17.44 13.34 -6.02
N HIS A 60 -17.10 12.89 -4.82
CA HIS A 60 -18.06 12.60 -3.75
C HIS A 60 -18.21 13.74 -2.73
N GLY A 61 -17.57 14.87 -2.94
CA GLY A 61 -17.64 16.02 -2.03
C GLY A 61 -17.13 15.72 -0.62
N ARG A 62 -16.10 14.87 -0.50
CA ARG A 62 -15.55 14.43 0.78
C ARG A 62 -14.08 14.82 0.94
N SER A 63 -13.68 15.10 2.18
CA SER A 63 -12.28 15.26 2.55
C SER A 63 -11.71 13.92 3.02
N ILE A 64 -10.67 13.43 2.34
CA ILE A 64 -9.97 12.20 2.70
C ILE A 64 -8.56 12.55 3.15
N GLY A 65 -8.18 12.12 4.36
CA GLY A 65 -6.83 12.29 4.87
C GLY A 65 -5.83 11.39 4.13
N LEU A 66 -4.61 11.89 3.92
CA LEU A 66 -3.50 11.13 3.36
C LEU A 66 -2.48 10.86 4.48
N LEU A 67 -2.25 9.59 4.78
CA LEU A 67 -1.24 9.15 5.72
C LEU A 67 -0.08 8.53 4.94
N VAL A 68 1.04 9.22 4.90
CA VAL A 68 2.27 8.72 4.27
C VAL A 68 3.09 8.02 5.35
N ASP A 69 3.16 6.69 5.25
CA ASP A 69 3.93 5.86 6.18
C ASP A 69 5.35 5.69 5.64
N LEU A 70 6.26 6.47 6.20
CA LEU A 70 7.64 6.52 5.73
C LEU A 70 8.39 5.24 6.05
N GLN A 71 9.21 4.84 5.10
CA GLN A 71 10.14 3.73 5.24
C GLN A 71 11.21 4.07 6.29
N GLY A 72 11.26 3.28 7.36
CA GLY A 72 12.32 3.35 8.36
C GLY A 72 13.50 2.42 8.03
N PRO A 73 14.53 2.37 8.88
CA PRO A 73 15.61 1.39 8.75
C PRO A 73 15.05 0.00 9.00
N LYS A 74 15.11 -0.87 7.99
CA LYS A 74 14.61 -2.24 8.06
C LYS A 74 15.70 -3.22 7.66
N ILE A 75 15.82 -4.29 8.44
CA ILE A 75 16.66 -5.45 8.05
C ILE A 75 15.78 -6.35 7.19
N ARG A 76 16.19 -6.57 5.95
CA ARG A 76 15.46 -7.39 4.98
C ARG A 76 16.42 -8.32 4.27
N ILE A 77 15.89 -9.44 3.78
CA ILE A 77 16.63 -10.31 2.84
C ILE A 77 16.85 -9.57 1.52
N GLY A 78 17.91 -9.92 0.83
CA GLY A 78 18.20 -9.44 -0.52
C GLY A 78 17.22 -9.98 -1.57
N GLU A 79 17.47 -9.65 -2.82
CA GLU A 79 16.69 -10.14 -3.94
C GLU A 79 17.18 -11.50 -4.41
N PHE A 80 16.27 -12.36 -4.83
CA PHE A 80 16.59 -13.62 -5.46
C PHE A 80 16.80 -13.43 -6.98
N VAL A 81 17.69 -14.23 -7.56
CA VAL A 81 17.99 -14.18 -9.01
C VAL A 81 16.71 -14.20 -9.87
N ASN A 82 15.73 -15.02 -9.50
CA ASN A 82 14.45 -15.14 -10.20
C ASN A 82 13.30 -14.39 -9.48
N GLY A 83 13.64 -13.42 -8.61
CA GLY A 83 12.67 -12.61 -7.88
C GLY A 83 11.98 -13.33 -6.71
N LYS A 84 12.03 -14.65 -6.68
CA LYS A 84 11.41 -15.48 -5.63
C LYS A 84 12.06 -16.83 -5.47
N ILE A 85 11.87 -17.43 -4.31
CA ILE A 85 12.25 -18.82 -4.02
C ILE A 85 11.08 -19.52 -3.33
N GLN A 86 10.90 -20.79 -3.61
CA GLN A 86 9.93 -21.62 -2.92
C GLN A 86 10.58 -22.33 -1.75
N LEU A 87 10.15 -22.00 -0.54
CA LEU A 87 10.57 -22.70 0.66
C LEU A 87 9.81 -24.03 0.77
N ARG A 88 10.54 -25.09 1.14
CA ARG A 88 9.94 -26.41 1.35
C ARG A 88 10.15 -26.84 2.79
N ASN A 89 9.09 -27.35 3.39
CA ASN A 89 9.18 -27.85 4.76
C ASN A 89 10.28 -28.93 4.91
N GLY A 90 11.05 -28.86 5.99
CA GLY A 90 12.15 -29.78 6.27
C GLY A 90 13.44 -29.56 5.45
N LYS A 91 13.50 -28.52 4.61
CA LYS A 91 14.73 -28.13 3.90
C LYS A 91 15.44 -26.99 4.60
N TYR A 92 16.78 -27.03 4.52
CA TYR A 92 17.60 -25.92 5.02
C TYR A 92 17.52 -24.72 4.10
N PHE A 93 17.49 -23.54 4.69
CA PHE A 93 17.60 -22.27 4.03
C PHE A 93 18.63 -21.41 4.76
N SER A 94 19.67 -20.96 4.04
CA SER A 94 20.74 -20.17 4.63
C SER A 94 20.48 -18.69 4.44
N ILE A 95 20.63 -17.91 5.51
CA ILE A 95 20.64 -16.45 5.48
C ILE A 95 22.06 -16.03 5.83
N ASP A 96 22.74 -15.35 4.91
CA ASP A 96 24.13 -14.99 5.05
C ASP A 96 24.36 -13.59 4.47
N SER A 97 24.99 -12.71 5.25
CA SER A 97 25.31 -11.36 4.83
C SER A 97 26.47 -11.26 3.82
N ALA A 98 27.28 -12.34 3.71
CA ALA A 98 28.42 -12.41 2.81
C ALA A 98 28.07 -13.02 1.43
N LEU A 99 26.85 -13.54 1.26
CA LEU A 99 26.40 -14.07 -0.02
C LEU A 99 26.07 -12.88 -0.96
N GLY A 100 26.80 -12.77 -2.08
CA GLY A 100 26.41 -11.92 -3.17
C GLY A 100 25.08 -12.38 -3.80
N GLU A 101 24.61 -11.66 -4.79
CA GLU A 101 23.41 -12.03 -5.56
C GLU A 101 23.57 -13.47 -6.11
N ARG A 102 22.62 -14.32 -5.83
CA ARG A 102 22.57 -15.70 -6.32
C ARG A 102 21.19 -16.00 -6.91
#